data_73f34d3e7451813eb94458f905c81b29
#
_entry.id   73f34d3e7451813eb94458f905c81b29
#
_cell.length_a   1.000
_cell.length_b   1.000
_cell.length_c   1.000
_cell.angle_alpha   90.00
_cell.angle_beta   90.00
_cell.angle_gamma   90.00
#
_symmetry.space_group_name_H-M   'P 1'
#
loop_
_entity.id
_entity.type
_entity.pdbx_description
1 polymer ?
#
loop_
_entity_poly.entity_id
_entity_poly.type
_entity_poly.pdbx_seq_one_letter_code
_entity_poly.pdbx_strand_id
1 'polypeptide(L)'
;MNHNALYLTQRLIDTCLREDMFGILSNAKFSSAAPKGVIVPQREQVWLTFDNPDFTLYLPVVPTYYMQHWCYGQTNGEAPLGWWVEKNGQVEHQQHYQEWIALLTTLAHESSHELLAGYLQELECAEKHKALCDQAFRHHADHISQPISELGSWHKKLLLADQIASYLDHPYYPTARAKFGLSDEDLAKYAPEFAQSFALHWIAIEKSLVTLTSEQPDCWPTMEQVGLPADFALSHVLFPAHPLTLRSLEALPEGMIEAPFTYLDVTPTLSVRTVVVNDAPHIHIKVPLIMRSLGTKNIRLIKPSTLYDGHWFERLLSHLEQTDADLNSRLFHCNEKHGGHVGEDKTFAYIVREYPLTHCEDKALVPVAALASPMPDDRLFLEHLAEQYYQQDTLAWFQDYVDLLCQVHLTLWLRYGIALESNQQNAIVAFDQQGKMTLAMKDNDAARIWPERFHFATEHAAQKHGAGTNPVDCDELLDQRIKVDNELALGQMFTTITLQLDIAAIVEAMAAKCIASSASLYAIVAKSIAEQLNRLEGEGLETKLARELLQEAPDLYAKYLLSSGSLLSKEASGASDINKFYGLSAPNFLLLSSEEAQRAYLEAIKKSVR
;
A
#
# COMPACT_ATOMS: atom_id res chain seq x y z
N MET A 1 23.63 15.22 -11.35
CA MET A 1 22.73 14.14 -10.86
C MET A 1 21.49 14.15 -11.74
N ASN A 2 20.96 12.99 -12.15
CA ASN A 2 19.72 12.96 -12.91
C ASN A 2 18.50 13.16 -11.97
N HIS A 3 17.34 13.49 -12.53
CA HIS A 3 16.12 13.77 -11.77
C HIS A 3 15.67 12.58 -10.89
N ASN A 4 15.79 11.35 -11.41
CA ASN A 4 15.34 10.15 -10.70
C ASN A 4 16.25 9.82 -9.49
N ALA A 5 17.56 10.02 -9.62
CA ALA A 5 18.48 9.87 -8.48
C ALA A 5 18.19 10.91 -7.38
N LEU A 6 17.91 12.18 -7.74
CA LEU A 6 17.51 13.21 -6.77
C LEU A 6 16.21 12.84 -6.06
N TYR A 7 15.21 12.42 -6.81
CA TYR A 7 13.92 11.96 -6.30
C TYR A 7 14.08 10.82 -5.26
N LEU A 8 14.86 9.79 -5.58
CA LEU A 8 15.10 8.66 -4.67
C LEU A 8 15.91 9.09 -3.44
N THR A 9 16.92 9.95 -3.62
CA THR A 9 17.74 10.48 -2.52
C THR A 9 16.88 11.22 -1.51
N GLN A 10 15.99 12.11 -1.96
CA GLN A 10 15.09 12.85 -1.09
C GLN A 10 14.17 11.90 -0.32
N ARG A 11 13.51 10.97 -0.98
CA ARG A 11 12.61 9.98 -0.35
C ARG A 11 13.33 9.11 0.67
N LEU A 12 14.56 8.71 0.37
CA LEU A 12 15.39 7.91 1.28
C LEU A 12 15.72 8.69 2.55
N ILE A 13 16.22 9.93 2.42
CA ILE A 13 16.59 10.77 3.57
C ILE A 13 15.34 11.10 4.39
N ASP A 14 14.23 11.48 3.77
CA ASP A 14 12.97 11.76 4.47
C ASP A 14 12.48 10.54 5.25
N THR A 15 12.62 9.35 4.68
CA THR A 15 12.24 8.12 5.40
C THR A 15 13.19 7.82 6.56
N CYS A 16 14.51 8.07 6.40
CA CYS A 16 15.47 7.92 7.49
C CYS A 16 15.20 8.89 8.64
N LEU A 17 14.78 10.13 8.35
CA LEU A 17 14.36 11.10 9.36
C LEU A 17 13.06 10.67 10.06
N ARG A 18 12.06 10.20 9.29
CA ARG A 18 10.76 9.74 9.82
C ARG A 18 10.91 8.56 10.76
N GLU A 19 11.77 7.61 10.41
CA GLU A 19 12.00 6.39 11.18
C GLU A 19 13.16 6.54 12.21
N ASP A 20 13.70 7.74 12.34
CA ASP A 20 14.88 8.06 13.19
C ASP A 20 16.01 7.04 13.05
N MET A 21 16.36 6.75 11.78
CA MET A 21 17.32 5.71 11.46
C MET A 21 18.68 5.98 12.13
N PHE A 22 19.15 5.03 12.91
CA PHE A 22 20.38 5.11 13.72
C PHE A 22 20.43 6.32 14.68
N GLY A 23 19.28 6.88 15.05
CA GLY A 23 19.20 8.04 15.94
C GLY A 23 19.69 9.35 15.32
N ILE A 24 19.72 9.45 13.98
CA ILE A 24 20.17 10.66 13.28
C ILE A 24 19.35 11.87 13.70
N LEU A 25 18.03 11.72 13.89
CA LEU A 25 17.16 12.81 14.29
C LEU A 25 17.20 13.05 15.81
N SER A 26 17.05 12.00 16.62
CA SER A 26 16.96 12.10 18.08
C SER A 26 18.24 12.57 18.76
N ASN A 27 19.41 12.31 18.16
CA ASN A 27 20.71 12.76 18.67
C ASN A 27 21.23 14.03 17.96
N ALA A 28 20.43 14.65 17.11
CA ALA A 28 20.85 15.83 16.37
C ALA A 28 20.75 17.11 17.22
N LYS A 29 21.60 18.07 16.88
CA LYS A 29 21.47 19.48 17.26
C LYS A 29 20.95 20.26 16.07
N PHE A 30 20.14 21.26 16.34
CA PHE A 30 19.58 22.10 15.29
C PHE A 30 20.12 23.54 15.40
N SER A 31 20.28 24.21 14.25
CA SER A 31 20.74 25.60 14.17
C SER A 31 20.16 26.31 12.95
N SER A 32 19.85 27.60 13.10
CA SER A 32 19.50 28.46 11.97
C SER A 32 20.74 29.01 11.24
N ALA A 33 21.92 28.93 11.85
CA ALA A 33 23.19 29.37 11.24
C ALA A 33 23.81 28.23 10.43
N ALA A 34 24.31 28.54 9.24
CA ALA A 34 25.05 27.58 8.43
C ALA A 34 26.31 27.11 9.19
N PRO A 35 26.62 25.79 9.16
CA PRO A 35 27.82 25.26 9.78
C PRO A 35 29.10 25.87 9.17
N LYS A 36 30.16 25.93 9.97
CA LYS A 36 31.45 26.46 9.51
C LYS A 36 32.01 25.60 8.39
N GLY A 37 32.39 26.24 7.28
CA GLY A 37 32.90 25.54 6.09
C GLY A 37 31.85 25.11 5.08
N VAL A 38 30.56 25.23 5.42
CA VAL A 38 29.45 25.00 4.49
C VAL A 38 29.16 26.30 3.73
N ILE A 39 29.33 26.26 2.42
CA ILE A 39 29.07 27.42 1.54
C ILE A 39 27.74 27.15 0.83
N VAL A 40 26.73 27.91 1.19
CA VAL A 40 25.40 27.87 0.56
C VAL A 40 24.93 29.27 0.22
N PRO A 41 24.05 29.45 -0.78
CA PRO A 41 23.33 30.72 -0.97
C PRO A 41 22.65 31.15 0.33
N GLN A 42 22.63 32.46 0.62
CA GLN A 42 21.91 32.98 1.79
C GLN A 42 20.42 32.66 1.67
N ARG A 43 19.96 31.72 2.48
CA ARG A 43 18.55 31.27 2.54
C ARG A 43 18.21 30.93 3.98
N GLU A 44 16.95 31.18 4.35
CA GLU A 44 16.42 30.69 5.64
C GLU A 44 16.26 29.18 5.57
N GLN A 45 17.08 28.46 6.32
CA GLN A 45 16.95 27.02 6.50
C GLN A 45 17.42 26.62 7.90
N VAL A 46 16.98 25.48 8.35
CA VAL A 46 17.43 24.86 9.59
C VAL A 46 18.46 23.80 9.25
N TRP A 47 19.52 23.76 10.04
CA TRP A 47 20.58 22.77 9.92
C TRP A 47 20.45 21.75 11.04
N LEU A 48 20.27 20.49 10.66
CA LEU A 48 20.44 19.35 11.53
C LEU A 48 21.92 19.00 11.54
N THR A 49 22.54 18.99 12.73
CA THR A 49 23.92 18.56 12.96
C THR A 49 23.91 17.29 13.78
N PHE A 50 24.44 16.22 13.22
CA PHE A 50 24.58 14.93 13.90
C PHE A 50 26.05 14.59 14.04
N ASP A 51 26.51 14.50 15.30
CA ASP A 51 27.89 14.19 15.66
C ASP A 51 28.08 12.69 15.91
N ASN A 52 29.00 12.07 15.17
CA ASN A 52 29.44 10.69 15.35
C ASN A 52 30.97 10.68 15.55
N PRO A 53 31.57 9.69 16.24
CA PRO A 53 33.02 9.62 16.42
C PRO A 53 33.85 9.71 15.12
N ASP A 54 33.30 9.25 14.00
CA ASP A 54 34.01 9.17 12.71
C ASP A 54 33.72 10.37 11.81
N PHE A 55 32.61 11.10 12.02
CA PHE A 55 32.19 12.24 11.18
C PHE A 55 31.18 13.13 11.87
N THR A 56 31.01 14.35 11.33
CA THR A 56 29.84 15.20 11.63
C THR A 56 29.02 15.39 10.35
N LEU A 57 27.72 15.09 10.43
CA LEU A 57 26.75 15.32 9.36
C LEU A 57 26.08 16.67 9.51
N TYR A 58 26.03 17.46 8.44
CA TYR A 58 25.27 18.69 8.34
C TYR A 58 24.19 18.53 7.25
N LEU A 59 22.92 18.45 7.67
CA LEU A 59 21.77 18.21 6.81
C LEU A 59 20.83 19.40 6.83
N PRO A 60 20.49 20.00 5.65
CA PRO A 60 19.44 21.03 5.60
C PRO A 60 18.08 20.38 5.77
N VAL A 61 17.28 20.91 6.71
CA VAL A 61 15.95 20.40 7.00
C VAL A 61 14.93 21.51 7.10
N VAL A 62 13.68 21.19 6.86
CA VAL A 62 12.53 22.08 7.04
C VAL A 62 11.50 21.44 7.95
N PRO A 63 10.82 22.21 8.82
CA PRO A 63 9.75 21.69 9.63
C PRO A 63 8.55 21.32 8.75
N THR A 64 7.89 20.21 9.09
CA THR A 64 6.68 19.73 8.40
C THR A 64 5.71 19.16 9.43
N TYR A 65 4.45 19.03 9.06
CA TYR A 65 3.41 18.39 9.87
C TYR A 65 2.88 17.10 9.21
N TYR A 66 3.41 16.74 8.04
CA TYR A 66 2.97 15.54 7.34
C TYR A 66 3.94 14.40 7.58
N MET A 67 3.48 13.36 8.25
CA MET A 67 4.18 12.10 8.55
C MET A 67 5.45 12.21 9.43
N GLN A 68 6.01 13.40 9.64
CA GLN A 68 7.25 13.64 10.40
C GLN A 68 7.35 15.11 10.77
N HIS A 69 8.20 15.43 11.78
CA HIS A 69 8.42 16.82 12.22
C HIS A 69 9.42 17.58 11.34
N TRP A 70 10.34 16.87 10.72
CA TRP A 70 11.40 17.41 9.88
C TRP A 70 11.53 16.63 8.59
N CYS A 71 11.64 17.30 7.46
CA CYS A 71 11.99 16.69 6.19
C CYS A 71 13.25 17.34 5.59
N TYR A 72 13.89 16.58 4.72
CA TYR A 72 15.07 17.02 3.98
C TYR A 72 14.66 18.01 2.89
N GLY A 73 15.18 19.21 2.95
CA GLY A 73 14.79 20.22 1.98
C GLY A 73 15.20 21.64 2.32
N GLN A 74 14.52 22.57 1.68
CA GLN A 74 14.68 24.01 1.84
C GLN A 74 13.32 24.66 2.13
N THR A 75 13.34 25.79 2.87
CA THR A 75 12.12 26.51 3.31
C THR A 75 11.24 27.03 2.17
N ASN A 76 11.78 27.19 0.97
CA ASN A 76 11.05 27.72 -0.20
C ASN A 76 10.51 26.65 -1.15
N GLY A 77 10.53 25.36 -0.75
CA GLY A 77 10.08 24.25 -1.58
C GLY A 77 11.00 23.90 -2.76
N GLU A 78 12.18 24.53 -2.85
CA GLU A 78 13.18 24.14 -3.85
C GLU A 78 13.83 22.80 -3.49
N ALA A 79 14.37 22.10 -4.51
CA ALA A 79 15.09 20.87 -4.31
C ALA A 79 16.27 21.04 -3.33
N PRO A 80 16.54 20.03 -2.47
CA PRO A 80 17.66 20.08 -1.55
C PRO A 80 19.00 20.29 -2.26
N LEU A 81 19.88 21.07 -1.64
CA LEU A 81 21.22 21.33 -2.18
C LEU A 81 22.23 20.19 -1.97
N GLY A 82 21.83 19.13 -1.28
CA GLY A 82 22.73 18.10 -0.76
C GLY A 82 22.95 18.24 0.74
N TRP A 83 23.90 17.52 1.27
CA TRP A 83 24.33 17.57 2.67
C TRP A 83 25.84 17.60 2.72
N TRP A 84 26.41 17.89 3.89
CA TRP A 84 27.84 17.98 4.09
C TRP A 84 28.28 17.01 5.19
N VAL A 85 29.44 16.41 4.98
CA VAL A 85 30.07 15.49 5.93
C VAL A 85 31.46 16.01 6.26
N GLU A 86 31.71 16.29 7.54
CA GLU A 86 33.03 16.68 8.03
C GLU A 86 33.77 15.45 8.57
N LYS A 87 34.96 15.17 8.01
CA LYS A 87 35.87 14.12 8.47
C LYS A 87 37.27 14.70 8.60
N ASN A 88 37.92 14.52 9.74
CA ASN A 88 39.29 15.00 9.97
C ASN A 88 39.48 16.50 9.67
N GLY A 89 38.48 17.34 9.92
CA GLY A 89 38.52 18.77 9.65
C GLY A 89 38.32 19.16 8.18
N GLN A 90 38.01 18.21 7.30
CA GLN A 90 37.63 18.45 5.90
C GLN A 90 36.14 18.28 5.73
N VAL A 91 35.47 19.24 5.09
CA VAL A 91 34.03 19.24 4.82
C VAL A 91 33.81 18.88 3.35
N GLU A 92 33.12 17.78 3.12
CA GLU A 92 32.77 17.27 1.78
C GLU A 92 31.28 17.46 1.54
N HIS A 93 30.94 17.88 0.32
CA HIS A 93 29.56 18.02 -0.14
C HIS A 93 29.11 16.74 -0.85
N GLN A 94 27.93 16.25 -0.49
CA GLN A 94 27.34 15.02 -1.01
C GLN A 94 25.90 15.26 -1.45
N GLN A 95 25.40 14.48 -2.43
CA GLN A 95 24.05 14.68 -3.01
C GLN A 95 23.35 13.38 -3.40
N HIS A 96 24.07 12.24 -3.53
CA HIS A 96 23.58 11.02 -4.14
C HIS A 96 23.21 9.96 -3.08
N TYR A 97 22.14 9.21 -3.30
CA TYR A 97 21.71 8.14 -2.38
C TYR A 97 22.82 7.10 -2.09
N GLN A 98 23.76 6.88 -3.01
CA GLN A 98 24.92 6.00 -2.79
C GLN A 98 25.81 6.51 -1.65
N GLU A 99 26.05 7.82 -1.61
CA GLU A 99 26.82 8.48 -0.54
C GLU A 99 26.05 8.41 0.79
N TRP A 100 24.71 8.54 0.75
CA TRP A 100 23.88 8.41 1.93
C TRP A 100 23.89 6.97 2.48
N ILE A 101 23.79 5.95 1.63
CA ILE A 101 23.91 4.55 2.05
C ILE A 101 25.30 4.26 2.62
N ALA A 102 26.38 4.80 2.04
CA ALA A 102 27.73 4.67 2.59
C ALA A 102 27.82 5.28 4.00
N LEU A 103 27.20 6.44 4.23
CA LEU A 103 27.10 7.06 5.55
C LEU A 103 26.33 6.17 6.53
N LEU A 104 25.16 5.67 6.14
CA LEU A 104 24.38 4.74 6.98
C LEU A 104 25.15 3.46 7.30
N THR A 105 25.95 2.94 6.35
CA THR A 105 26.77 1.76 6.58
C THR A 105 27.84 2.00 7.66
N THR A 106 28.39 3.23 7.75
CA THR A 106 29.32 3.61 8.82
C THR A 106 28.64 3.64 10.20
N LEU A 107 27.34 3.92 10.25
CA LEU A 107 26.55 3.96 11.50
C LEU A 107 26.01 2.59 11.91
N ALA A 108 25.84 1.70 10.95
CA ALA A 108 25.20 0.40 11.15
C ALA A 108 26.14 -0.60 11.83
N HIS A 109 25.54 -1.50 12.63
CA HIS A 109 26.24 -2.69 13.09
C HIS A 109 26.57 -3.61 11.90
N GLU A 110 27.70 -4.34 11.96
CA GLU A 110 28.18 -5.24 10.89
C GLU A 110 27.10 -6.20 10.37
N SER A 111 26.23 -6.69 11.23
CA SER A 111 25.10 -7.57 10.85
C SER A 111 24.09 -6.95 9.88
N SER A 112 24.10 -5.63 9.71
CA SER A 112 23.22 -4.90 8.78
C SER A 112 23.91 -4.48 7.48
N HIS A 113 25.22 -4.65 7.35
CA HIS A 113 25.97 -4.20 6.17
C HIS A 113 25.51 -4.89 4.87
N GLU A 114 25.24 -6.20 4.93
CA GLU A 114 24.71 -6.95 3.79
C GLU A 114 23.32 -6.45 3.36
N LEU A 115 22.46 -6.11 4.34
CA LEU A 115 21.14 -5.55 4.07
C LEU A 115 21.22 -4.18 3.40
N LEU A 116 22.15 -3.30 3.86
CA LEU A 116 22.39 -1.99 3.26
C LEU A 116 22.95 -2.11 1.83
N ALA A 117 23.88 -3.05 1.60
CA ALA A 117 24.39 -3.33 0.26
C ALA A 117 23.28 -3.85 -0.68
N GLY A 118 22.42 -4.74 -0.20
CA GLY A 118 21.26 -5.23 -0.96
C GLY A 118 20.23 -4.12 -1.24
N TYR A 119 20.05 -3.20 -0.29
CA TYR A 119 19.16 -2.05 -0.48
C TYR A 119 19.71 -1.03 -1.48
N LEU A 120 21.03 -0.86 -1.54
CA LEU A 120 21.67 -0.05 -2.59
C LEU A 120 21.34 -0.58 -4.00
N GLN A 121 21.40 -1.90 -4.19
CA GLN A 121 20.99 -2.53 -5.45
C GLN A 121 19.50 -2.30 -5.75
N GLU A 122 18.65 -2.28 -4.71
CA GLU A 122 17.22 -1.96 -4.86
C GLU A 122 17.00 -0.50 -5.28
N LEU A 123 17.79 0.45 -4.75
CA LEU A 123 17.76 1.86 -5.18
C LEU A 123 18.18 2.01 -6.66
N GLU A 124 19.24 1.35 -7.09
CA GLU A 124 19.71 1.36 -8.49
C GLU A 124 18.65 0.76 -9.43
N CYS A 125 18.00 -0.32 -9.00
CA CYS A 125 16.86 -0.92 -9.71
C CYS A 125 15.68 0.06 -9.79
N ALA A 126 15.33 0.73 -8.68
CA ALA A 126 14.24 1.70 -8.64
C ALA A 126 14.49 2.89 -9.57
N GLU A 127 15.72 3.41 -9.62
CA GLU A 127 16.10 4.49 -10.51
C GLU A 127 15.89 4.12 -11.99
N LYS A 128 16.36 2.93 -12.38
CA LYS A 128 16.21 2.40 -13.73
C LYS A 128 14.74 2.17 -14.09
N HIS A 129 13.98 1.51 -13.21
CA HIS A 129 12.56 1.25 -13.42
C HIS A 129 11.73 2.53 -13.46
N LYS A 130 12.13 3.56 -12.70
CA LYS A 130 11.49 4.88 -12.77
C LYS A 130 11.65 5.51 -14.16
N ALA A 131 12.83 5.44 -14.74
CA ALA A 131 13.08 5.96 -16.09
C ALA A 131 12.23 5.25 -17.16
N LEU A 132 12.09 3.92 -17.06
CA LEU A 132 11.23 3.13 -17.95
C LEU A 132 9.75 3.45 -17.75
N CYS A 133 9.30 3.59 -16.50
CA CYS A 133 7.94 3.99 -16.16
C CYS A 133 7.60 5.37 -16.74
N ASP A 134 8.49 6.35 -16.63
CA ASP A 134 8.31 7.69 -17.19
C ASP A 134 8.24 7.68 -18.73
N GLN A 135 8.92 6.75 -19.39
CA GLN A 135 8.79 6.52 -20.84
C GLN A 135 7.44 5.90 -21.18
N ALA A 136 7.00 4.89 -20.43
CA ALA A 136 5.70 4.24 -20.62
C ALA A 136 4.56 5.24 -20.41
N PHE A 137 4.62 6.07 -19.37
CA PHE A 137 3.63 7.14 -19.12
C PHE A 137 3.47 8.07 -20.33
N ARG A 138 4.59 8.55 -20.89
CA ARG A 138 4.55 9.41 -22.10
C ARG A 138 4.03 8.68 -23.33
N HIS A 139 4.39 7.39 -23.48
CA HIS A 139 3.93 6.56 -24.60
C HIS A 139 2.42 6.31 -24.57
N HIS A 140 1.86 6.11 -23.39
CA HIS A 140 0.45 5.82 -23.20
C HIS A 140 -0.40 7.05 -22.87
N ALA A 141 0.14 8.28 -23.01
CA ALA A 141 -0.53 9.52 -22.62
C ALA A 141 -1.94 9.65 -23.21
N ASP A 142 -2.12 9.40 -24.51
CA ASP A 142 -3.43 9.48 -25.17
C ASP A 142 -4.41 8.42 -24.66
N HIS A 143 -3.91 7.22 -24.36
CA HIS A 143 -4.72 6.13 -23.83
C HIS A 143 -5.24 6.43 -22.42
N ILE A 144 -4.36 6.84 -21.51
CA ILE A 144 -4.74 7.13 -20.12
C ILE A 144 -5.55 8.42 -19.96
N SER A 145 -5.55 9.30 -20.95
CA SER A 145 -6.36 10.53 -20.96
C SER A 145 -7.82 10.30 -21.35
N GLN A 146 -8.21 9.07 -21.73
CA GLN A 146 -9.60 8.77 -22.07
C GLN A 146 -10.50 8.91 -20.83
N PRO A 147 -11.68 9.54 -20.96
CA PRO A 147 -12.62 9.61 -19.84
C PRO A 147 -13.05 8.20 -19.41
N ILE A 148 -12.86 7.87 -18.14
CA ILE A 148 -13.17 6.53 -17.63
C ILE A 148 -14.67 6.19 -17.76
N SER A 149 -15.54 7.21 -17.68
CA SER A 149 -17.00 7.06 -17.87
C SER A 149 -17.38 6.60 -19.27
N GLU A 150 -16.57 6.90 -20.29
CA GLU A 150 -16.84 6.52 -21.69
C GLU A 150 -16.44 5.08 -22.03
N LEU A 151 -15.65 4.42 -21.15
CA LEU A 151 -15.31 3.01 -21.33
C LEU A 151 -16.55 2.14 -21.07
N GLY A 152 -16.85 1.26 -22.03
CA GLY A 152 -18.13 0.54 -22.10
C GLY A 152 -18.36 -0.50 -20.99
N SER A 153 -17.34 -0.89 -20.22
CA SER A 153 -17.47 -1.95 -19.21
C SER A 153 -16.62 -1.67 -17.98
N TRP A 154 -17.09 -2.11 -16.81
CA TRP A 154 -16.43 -1.89 -15.53
C TRP A 154 -14.99 -2.44 -15.49
N HIS A 155 -14.72 -3.58 -16.11
CA HIS A 155 -13.38 -4.18 -16.11
C HIS A 155 -12.37 -3.39 -16.94
N LYS A 156 -12.80 -2.75 -18.05
CA LYS A 156 -11.93 -1.84 -18.81
C LYS A 156 -11.60 -0.59 -18.00
N LYS A 157 -12.58 -0.09 -17.24
CA LYS A 157 -12.40 1.04 -16.33
C LYS A 157 -11.40 0.69 -15.22
N LEU A 158 -11.54 -0.49 -14.62
CA LEU A 158 -10.62 -0.98 -13.58
C LEU A 158 -9.20 -1.17 -14.12
N LEU A 159 -9.03 -1.78 -15.29
CA LEU A 159 -7.70 -1.97 -15.91
C LEU A 159 -7.03 -0.64 -16.26
N LEU A 160 -7.78 0.32 -16.80
CA LEU A 160 -7.25 1.66 -17.05
C LEU A 160 -6.82 2.34 -15.74
N ALA A 161 -7.64 2.26 -14.69
CA ALA A 161 -7.31 2.83 -13.38
C ALA A 161 -6.10 2.13 -12.74
N ASP A 162 -5.96 0.80 -12.86
CA ASP A 162 -4.77 0.05 -12.42
C ASP A 162 -3.50 0.50 -13.18
N GLN A 163 -3.61 0.75 -14.50
CA GLN A 163 -2.52 1.29 -15.30
C GLN A 163 -2.16 2.71 -14.85
N ILE A 164 -3.13 3.61 -14.65
CA ILE A 164 -2.90 4.96 -14.14
C ILE A 164 -2.22 4.92 -12.76
N ALA A 165 -2.70 4.07 -11.86
CA ALA A 165 -2.10 3.85 -10.54
C ALA A 165 -0.64 3.40 -10.62
N SER A 166 -0.29 2.61 -11.64
CA SER A 166 1.06 2.07 -11.81
C SER A 166 2.13 3.12 -12.09
N TYR A 167 1.76 4.33 -12.51
CA TYR A 167 2.69 5.44 -12.75
C TYR A 167 3.03 6.23 -11.50
N LEU A 168 2.30 6.04 -10.39
CA LEU A 168 2.58 6.66 -9.09
C LEU A 168 3.32 5.69 -8.17
N ASP A 169 4.29 6.18 -7.40
CA ASP A 169 4.98 5.39 -6.40
C ASP A 169 4.21 5.34 -5.08
N HIS A 170 4.41 4.28 -4.30
CA HIS A 170 3.90 4.20 -2.94
C HIS A 170 4.33 5.46 -2.15
N PRO A 171 3.43 6.13 -1.39
CA PRO A 171 3.72 7.44 -0.79
C PRO A 171 4.98 7.47 0.09
N TYR A 172 5.25 6.41 0.83
CA TYR A 172 6.26 6.43 1.91
C TYR A 172 7.46 5.52 1.68
N TYR A 173 7.35 4.47 0.88
CA TYR A 173 8.47 3.55 0.68
C TYR A 173 9.37 4.06 -0.46
N PRO A 174 10.68 4.35 -0.18
CA PRO A 174 11.53 5.05 -1.16
C PRO A 174 11.69 4.32 -2.49
N THR A 175 11.93 3.01 -2.45
CA THR A 175 12.19 2.15 -3.60
C THR A 175 10.94 1.44 -4.13
N ALA A 176 9.75 2.03 -3.94
CA ALA A 176 8.47 1.43 -4.35
C ALA A 176 8.41 1.05 -5.83
N ARG A 177 9.16 1.75 -6.68
CA ARG A 177 9.27 1.49 -8.12
C ARG A 177 10.01 0.20 -8.45
N ALA A 178 10.91 -0.26 -7.57
CA ALA A 178 11.70 -1.45 -7.81
C ALA A 178 10.82 -2.71 -7.85
N LYS A 179 10.78 -3.36 -8.99
CA LYS A 179 10.30 -4.73 -9.17
C LYS A 179 11.54 -5.62 -9.29
N PHE A 180 12.22 -5.81 -8.16
CA PHE A 180 13.54 -6.43 -8.11
C PHE A 180 13.47 -7.91 -8.50
N GLY A 181 14.27 -8.29 -9.50
CA GLY A 181 14.26 -9.63 -10.09
C GLY A 181 13.68 -9.66 -11.50
N LEU A 182 13.09 -8.55 -12.00
CA LEU A 182 12.66 -8.40 -13.38
C LEU A 182 13.71 -7.63 -14.19
N SER A 183 14.03 -8.15 -15.39
CA SER A 183 14.80 -7.40 -16.40
C SER A 183 13.92 -6.30 -17.04
N ASP A 184 14.50 -5.41 -17.82
CA ASP A 184 13.76 -4.37 -18.56
C ASP A 184 12.75 -4.98 -19.53
N GLU A 185 13.10 -6.09 -20.17
CA GLU A 185 12.21 -6.82 -21.09
C GLU A 185 11.07 -7.49 -20.33
N ASP A 186 11.36 -8.08 -19.16
CA ASP A 186 10.31 -8.65 -18.28
C ASP A 186 9.36 -7.57 -17.78
N LEU A 187 9.92 -6.41 -17.39
CA LEU A 187 9.12 -5.28 -16.95
C LEU A 187 8.17 -4.81 -18.06
N ALA A 188 8.70 -4.62 -19.28
CA ALA A 188 7.91 -4.19 -20.43
C ALA A 188 6.82 -5.18 -20.81
N LYS A 189 7.00 -6.46 -20.54
CA LYS A 189 6.05 -7.52 -20.91
C LYS A 189 5.02 -7.82 -19.81
N TYR A 190 5.40 -7.71 -18.54
CA TYR A 190 4.60 -8.23 -17.43
C TYR A 190 4.14 -7.19 -16.41
N ALA A 191 4.56 -5.93 -16.55
CA ALA A 191 4.14 -4.89 -15.62
C ALA A 191 3.01 -4.02 -16.18
N PRO A 192 2.07 -3.57 -15.33
CA PRO A 192 0.88 -2.83 -15.76
C PRO A 192 1.19 -1.50 -16.44
N GLU A 193 2.36 -0.88 -16.18
CA GLU A 193 2.79 0.37 -16.80
C GLU A 193 2.84 0.29 -18.33
N PHE A 194 3.03 -0.92 -18.87
CA PHE A 194 3.19 -1.15 -20.31
C PHE A 194 1.93 -1.70 -20.99
N ALA A 195 0.89 -2.01 -20.23
CA ALA A 195 -0.41 -2.47 -20.73
C ALA A 195 -0.33 -3.64 -21.73
N GLN A 196 0.60 -4.60 -21.53
CA GLN A 196 0.76 -5.74 -22.39
C GLN A 196 0.01 -6.95 -21.83
N SER A 197 -0.64 -7.72 -22.73
CA SER A 197 -1.20 -9.03 -22.39
C SER A 197 -0.18 -10.13 -22.67
N PHE A 198 -0.30 -11.24 -21.93
CA PHE A 198 0.51 -12.43 -22.13
C PHE A 198 -0.31 -13.68 -21.80
N ALA A 199 0.18 -14.85 -22.22
CA ALA A 199 -0.50 -16.10 -21.92
C ALA A 199 0.11 -16.79 -20.68
N LEU A 200 -0.75 -17.36 -19.83
CA LEU A 200 -0.31 -18.16 -18.68
C LEU A 200 0.23 -19.52 -19.14
N HIS A 201 1.25 -19.99 -18.45
CA HIS A 201 1.70 -21.37 -18.50
C HIS A 201 0.90 -22.24 -17.54
N TRP A 202 1.00 -23.55 -17.73
CA TRP A 202 0.27 -24.52 -16.93
C TRP A 202 1.17 -25.66 -16.46
N ILE A 203 0.90 -26.13 -15.26
CA ILE A 203 1.58 -27.29 -14.66
C ILE A 203 0.53 -28.34 -14.34
N ALA A 204 0.66 -29.54 -14.89
CA ALA A 204 -0.14 -30.68 -14.48
C ALA A 204 0.51 -31.30 -13.22
N ILE A 205 -0.22 -31.33 -12.12
CA ILE A 205 0.25 -31.79 -10.81
C ILE A 205 -0.58 -33.02 -10.41
N GLU A 206 0.07 -34.07 -9.91
CA GLU A 206 -0.64 -35.24 -9.42
C GLU A 206 -1.66 -34.87 -8.35
N LYS A 207 -2.89 -35.38 -8.47
CA LYS A 207 -3.99 -35.11 -7.53
C LYS A 207 -3.67 -35.45 -6.08
N SER A 208 -2.79 -36.45 -5.87
CA SER A 208 -2.31 -36.87 -4.54
C SER A 208 -1.52 -35.78 -3.81
N LEU A 209 -0.94 -34.82 -4.53
CA LEU A 209 -0.12 -33.73 -3.99
C LEU A 209 -0.92 -32.44 -3.78
N VAL A 210 -2.12 -32.33 -4.38
CA VAL A 210 -2.88 -31.10 -4.51
C VAL A 210 -4.00 -31.02 -3.49
N THR A 211 -4.17 -29.84 -2.92
CA THR A 211 -5.41 -29.44 -2.23
C THR A 211 -6.07 -28.31 -3.02
N LEU A 212 -7.31 -28.52 -3.49
CA LEU A 212 -8.18 -27.48 -4.03
C LEU A 212 -9.16 -27.03 -2.96
N THR A 213 -9.36 -25.72 -2.84
CA THR A 213 -10.29 -25.15 -1.84
C THR A 213 -11.72 -25.06 -2.35
N SER A 214 -11.89 -25.12 -3.68
CA SER A 214 -13.19 -25.07 -4.37
C SER A 214 -13.04 -25.66 -5.79
N GLU A 215 -14.15 -25.76 -6.53
CA GLU A 215 -14.14 -26.15 -7.94
C GLU A 215 -13.41 -25.09 -8.77
N GLN A 216 -12.66 -25.56 -9.79
CA GLN A 216 -11.94 -24.66 -10.70
C GLN A 216 -12.93 -23.88 -11.58
N PRO A 217 -12.63 -22.63 -11.95
CA PRO A 217 -13.49 -21.83 -12.81
C PRO A 217 -13.70 -22.47 -14.19
N ASP A 218 -14.84 -22.18 -14.82
CA ASP A 218 -15.19 -22.69 -16.17
C ASP A 218 -14.18 -22.28 -17.26
N CYS A 219 -13.44 -21.19 -17.04
CA CYS A 219 -12.39 -20.75 -17.97
C CYS A 219 -11.10 -21.58 -17.91
N TRP A 220 -10.97 -22.53 -16.95
CA TRP A 220 -9.78 -23.38 -16.84
C TRP A 220 -9.61 -24.26 -18.08
N PRO A 221 -8.37 -24.50 -18.56
CA PRO A 221 -8.15 -25.37 -19.71
C PRO A 221 -8.38 -26.84 -19.39
N THR A 222 -8.73 -27.60 -20.41
CA THR A 222 -8.61 -29.06 -20.36
C THR A 222 -7.17 -29.50 -20.60
N MET A 223 -6.83 -30.75 -20.26
CA MET A 223 -5.48 -31.28 -20.52
C MET A 223 -5.11 -31.19 -22.02
N GLU A 224 -6.06 -31.47 -22.92
CA GLU A 224 -5.84 -31.41 -24.37
C GLU A 224 -5.56 -29.99 -24.87
N GLN A 225 -6.21 -28.97 -24.31
CA GLN A 225 -5.99 -27.57 -24.68
C GLN A 225 -4.58 -27.07 -24.31
N VAL A 226 -3.97 -27.66 -23.31
CA VAL A 226 -2.57 -27.36 -22.93
C VAL A 226 -1.56 -28.35 -23.49
N GLY A 227 -2.00 -29.26 -24.39
CA GLY A 227 -1.14 -30.18 -25.12
C GLY A 227 -0.78 -31.47 -24.37
N LEU A 228 -1.53 -31.82 -23.34
CA LEU A 228 -1.37 -33.05 -22.58
C LEU A 228 -2.44 -34.08 -22.98
N PRO A 229 -2.18 -35.39 -22.83
CA PRO A 229 -3.19 -36.42 -23.08
C PRO A 229 -4.43 -36.24 -22.20
N ALA A 230 -5.63 -36.48 -22.74
CA ALA A 230 -6.89 -36.30 -22.01
C ALA A 230 -7.00 -37.15 -20.74
N ASP A 231 -6.40 -38.35 -20.75
CA ASP A 231 -6.39 -39.29 -19.63
C ASP A 231 -5.56 -38.78 -18.42
N PHE A 232 -4.68 -37.81 -18.61
CA PHE A 232 -4.02 -37.11 -17.50
C PHE A 232 -5.03 -36.47 -16.54
N ALA A 233 -6.20 -36.07 -16.98
CA ALA A 233 -7.29 -35.58 -16.14
C ALA A 233 -7.75 -36.57 -15.06
N LEU A 234 -7.47 -37.87 -15.22
CA LEU A 234 -7.77 -38.88 -14.19
C LEU A 234 -6.83 -38.77 -12.99
N SER A 235 -5.57 -38.45 -13.22
CA SER A 235 -4.50 -38.47 -12.20
C SER A 235 -3.94 -37.08 -11.84
N HIS A 236 -4.11 -36.07 -12.69
CA HIS A 236 -3.52 -34.73 -12.49
C HIS A 236 -4.57 -33.62 -12.51
N VAL A 237 -4.16 -32.47 -11.99
CA VAL A 237 -4.89 -31.19 -11.97
C VAL A 237 -4.01 -30.10 -12.57
N LEU A 238 -4.58 -29.17 -13.33
CA LEU A 238 -3.85 -28.06 -13.92
C LEU A 238 -3.76 -26.86 -12.97
N PHE A 239 -2.53 -26.39 -12.73
CA PHE A 239 -2.25 -25.16 -11.99
C PHE A 239 -1.72 -24.08 -12.95
N PRO A 240 -2.18 -22.82 -12.83
CA PRO A 240 -1.65 -21.71 -13.60
C PRO A 240 -0.27 -21.31 -13.06
N ALA A 241 0.63 -20.95 -13.95
CA ALA A 241 1.97 -20.50 -13.59
C ALA A 241 2.36 -19.24 -14.37
N HIS A 242 2.96 -18.28 -13.66
CA HIS A 242 3.55 -17.12 -14.31
C HIS A 242 4.80 -17.54 -15.09
N PRO A 243 5.02 -17.07 -16.34
CA PRO A 243 6.20 -17.44 -17.14
C PRO A 243 7.54 -17.20 -16.40
N LEU A 244 7.63 -16.12 -15.64
CA LEU A 244 8.85 -15.78 -14.87
C LEU A 244 9.11 -16.75 -13.73
N THR A 245 8.07 -17.28 -13.10
CA THR A 245 8.20 -18.27 -12.03
C THR A 245 8.73 -19.58 -12.59
N LEU A 246 8.18 -20.08 -13.69
CA LEU A 246 8.70 -21.28 -14.34
C LEU A 246 10.16 -21.11 -14.78
N ARG A 247 10.49 -20.00 -15.42
CA ARG A 247 11.87 -19.71 -15.86
C ARG A 247 12.88 -19.69 -14.70
N SER A 248 12.45 -19.41 -13.48
CA SER A 248 13.31 -19.35 -12.29
C SER A 248 13.54 -20.70 -11.62
N LEU A 249 12.82 -21.74 -12.02
CA LEU A 249 12.95 -23.09 -11.48
C LEU A 249 14.03 -23.86 -12.24
N GLU A 250 14.93 -24.54 -11.53
CA GLU A 250 15.91 -25.44 -12.15
C GLU A 250 15.24 -26.69 -12.72
N ALA A 251 14.25 -27.23 -12.02
CA ALA A 251 13.42 -28.36 -12.41
C ALA A 251 12.09 -28.34 -11.65
N LEU A 252 11.07 -28.96 -12.22
CA LEU A 252 9.83 -29.21 -11.50
C LEU A 252 10.01 -30.39 -10.52
N PRO A 253 9.36 -30.35 -9.35
CA PRO A 253 9.30 -31.48 -8.42
C PRO A 253 8.69 -32.74 -9.05
N GLU A 254 8.96 -33.90 -8.44
CA GLU A 254 8.33 -35.17 -8.84
C GLU A 254 6.80 -35.07 -8.75
N GLY A 255 6.11 -35.66 -9.70
CA GLY A 255 4.65 -35.58 -9.80
C GLY A 255 4.12 -34.28 -10.47
N MET A 256 5.00 -33.45 -11.03
CA MET A 256 4.66 -32.22 -11.76
C MET A 256 5.23 -32.23 -13.16
N ILE A 257 4.40 -31.81 -14.13
CA ILE A 257 4.76 -31.77 -15.55
C ILE A 257 4.37 -30.41 -16.11
N GLU A 258 5.30 -29.70 -16.73
CA GLU A 258 4.98 -28.48 -17.49
C GLU A 258 4.20 -28.86 -18.74
N ALA A 259 3.07 -28.20 -18.94
CA ALA A 259 2.24 -28.40 -20.11
C ALA A 259 2.89 -27.77 -21.35
N PRO A 260 2.82 -28.43 -22.54
CA PRO A 260 3.48 -27.93 -23.75
C PRO A 260 2.95 -26.60 -24.27
N PHE A 261 1.67 -26.29 -24.03
CA PHE A 261 1.02 -25.09 -24.57
C PHE A 261 0.57 -24.16 -23.46
N THR A 262 0.68 -22.86 -23.71
CA THR A 262 0.08 -21.80 -22.90
C THR A 262 -1.44 -21.75 -23.14
N TYR A 263 -2.17 -21.25 -22.16
CA TYR A 263 -3.62 -21.05 -22.27
C TYR A 263 -4.05 -19.90 -21.34
N LEU A 264 -5.13 -19.21 -21.65
CA LEU A 264 -5.62 -17.96 -21.08
C LEU A 264 -4.67 -16.77 -21.34
N ASP A 265 -5.11 -15.91 -22.23
CA ASP A 265 -4.52 -14.59 -22.37
C ASP A 265 -4.95 -13.72 -21.20
N VAL A 266 -3.97 -13.08 -20.55
CA VAL A 266 -4.18 -12.31 -19.33
C VAL A 266 -3.51 -10.96 -19.40
N THR A 267 -4.03 -10.00 -18.65
CA THR A 267 -3.47 -8.66 -18.49
C THR A 267 -3.06 -8.41 -17.03
N PRO A 268 -1.84 -7.91 -16.75
CA PRO A 268 -1.39 -7.67 -15.38
C PRO A 268 -2.17 -6.53 -14.73
N THR A 269 -2.48 -6.69 -13.44
CA THR A 269 -3.04 -5.65 -12.58
C THR A 269 -1.92 -4.87 -11.87
N LEU A 270 -2.28 -3.86 -11.08
CA LEU A 270 -1.34 -3.10 -10.25
C LEU A 270 -0.45 -3.99 -9.36
N SER A 271 -0.91 -5.17 -8.96
CA SER A 271 -0.12 -6.12 -8.14
C SER A 271 0.94 -6.88 -8.91
N VAL A 272 0.98 -6.79 -10.24
CA VAL A 272 1.86 -7.53 -11.19
C VAL A 272 1.56 -9.03 -11.24
N ARG A 273 1.52 -9.72 -10.08
CA ARG A 273 1.28 -11.17 -9.98
C ARG A 273 -0.20 -11.59 -9.99
N THR A 274 -1.11 -10.63 -9.89
CA THR A 274 -2.54 -10.88 -10.12
C THR A 274 -2.88 -10.39 -11.51
N VAL A 275 -3.47 -11.25 -12.30
CA VAL A 275 -3.76 -10.99 -13.72
C VAL A 275 -5.24 -11.17 -14.01
N VAL A 276 -5.76 -10.35 -14.90
CA VAL A 276 -7.16 -10.43 -15.39
C VAL A 276 -7.22 -11.42 -16.53
N VAL A 277 -8.18 -12.34 -16.51
CA VAL A 277 -8.46 -13.22 -17.66
C VAL A 277 -9.22 -12.42 -18.72
N ASN A 278 -8.63 -12.22 -19.90
CA ASN A 278 -9.18 -11.31 -20.91
C ASN A 278 -10.57 -11.72 -21.40
N ASP A 279 -10.83 -13.02 -21.58
CA ASP A 279 -12.11 -13.55 -22.04
C ASP A 279 -13.14 -13.77 -20.91
N ALA A 280 -12.69 -13.68 -19.62
CA ALA A 280 -13.53 -13.78 -18.43
C ALA A 280 -13.10 -12.72 -17.40
N PRO A 281 -13.29 -11.42 -17.69
CA PRO A 281 -12.63 -10.34 -16.95
C PRO A 281 -13.13 -10.12 -15.50
N HIS A 282 -14.17 -10.82 -15.08
CA HIS A 282 -14.56 -10.91 -13.68
C HIS A 282 -13.67 -11.88 -12.88
N ILE A 283 -12.88 -12.69 -13.56
CA ILE A 283 -11.93 -13.64 -12.98
C ILE A 283 -10.53 -13.04 -13.04
N HIS A 284 -9.93 -12.88 -11.89
CA HIS A 284 -8.52 -12.54 -11.73
C HIS A 284 -7.78 -13.71 -11.09
N ILE A 285 -6.60 -14.02 -11.59
CA ILE A 285 -5.78 -15.12 -11.08
C ILE A 285 -4.54 -14.55 -10.41
N LYS A 286 -4.37 -14.82 -9.12
CA LYS A 286 -3.16 -14.48 -8.35
C LYS A 286 -2.23 -15.69 -8.36
N VAL A 287 -1.06 -15.52 -8.97
CA VAL A 287 -0.03 -16.56 -9.08
C VAL A 287 1.25 -16.14 -8.35
N PRO A 288 2.05 -17.08 -7.85
CA PRO A 288 3.36 -16.79 -7.30
C PRO A 288 4.26 -16.12 -8.35
N LEU A 289 5.01 -15.13 -7.92
CA LEU A 289 6.00 -14.45 -8.75
C LEU A 289 7.29 -14.24 -7.95
N ILE A 290 8.41 -14.76 -8.45
CA ILE A 290 9.71 -14.61 -7.80
C ILE A 290 10.25 -13.22 -8.09
N MET A 291 9.66 -12.25 -7.43
CA MET A 291 9.97 -10.83 -7.49
C MET A 291 9.92 -10.26 -6.08
N ARG A 292 10.77 -9.31 -5.76
CA ARG A 292 10.71 -8.54 -4.51
C ARG A 292 10.18 -7.13 -4.81
N SER A 293 9.33 -6.64 -3.93
CA SER A 293 8.85 -5.26 -3.97
C SER A 293 8.51 -4.79 -2.54
N LEU A 294 8.67 -3.51 -2.26
CA LEU A 294 8.42 -2.92 -0.95
C LEU A 294 9.18 -3.62 0.19
N GLY A 295 10.45 -3.94 -0.03
CA GLY A 295 11.35 -4.54 0.96
C GLY A 295 12.07 -5.78 0.48
N THR A 296 13.30 -5.96 0.97
CA THR A 296 14.19 -7.07 0.57
C THR A 296 13.65 -8.44 0.96
N LYS A 297 12.80 -8.51 1.97
CA LYS A 297 12.21 -9.75 2.51
C LYS A 297 10.84 -10.10 1.90
N ASN A 298 10.27 -9.21 1.10
CA ASN A 298 8.90 -9.35 0.58
C ASN A 298 8.90 -9.98 -0.82
N ILE A 299 9.08 -11.29 -0.86
CA ILE A 299 8.97 -12.08 -2.10
C ILE A 299 7.48 -12.37 -2.35
N ARG A 300 7.02 -12.16 -3.59
CA ARG A 300 5.61 -12.26 -3.99
C ARG A 300 5.14 -13.70 -4.23
N LEU A 301 5.38 -14.58 -3.25
CA LEU A 301 4.87 -15.96 -3.22
C LEU A 301 3.51 -16.05 -2.50
N ILE A 302 2.81 -17.17 -2.64
CA ILE A 302 1.52 -17.42 -1.99
C ILE A 302 1.72 -18.41 -0.85
N LYS A 303 1.44 -17.98 0.38
CA LYS A 303 1.48 -18.83 1.56
C LYS A 303 0.15 -19.60 1.65
N PRO A 304 0.11 -20.94 1.69
CA PRO A 304 -1.13 -21.69 1.68
C PRO A 304 -2.15 -21.31 2.76
N SER A 305 -1.69 -20.95 3.96
CA SER A 305 -2.58 -20.51 5.05
C SER A 305 -3.42 -19.27 4.67
N THR A 306 -2.93 -18.40 3.75
CA THR A 306 -3.68 -17.19 3.34
C THR A 306 -4.96 -17.52 2.57
N LEU A 307 -5.05 -18.69 1.93
CA LEU A 307 -6.29 -19.14 1.30
C LEU A 307 -7.40 -19.35 2.34
N TYR A 308 -7.06 -20.03 3.44
CA TYR A 308 -8.03 -20.37 4.49
C TYR A 308 -8.44 -19.15 5.31
N ASP A 309 -7.47 -18.30 5.67
CA ASP A 309 -7.76 -17.04 6.36
C ASP A 309 -8.61 -16.11 5.47
N GLY A 310 -8.35 -16.06 4.15
CA GLY A 310 -9.17 -15.36 3.18
C GLY A 310 -10.60 -15.89 3.11
N HIS A 311 -10.81 -17.22 3.16
CA HIS A 311 -12.14 -17.84 3.20
C HIS A 311 -12.89 -17.50 4.51
N TRP A 312 -12.18 -17.39 5.62
CA TRP A 312 -12.74 -16.96 6.88
C TRP A 312 -13.28 -15.53 6.78
N PHE A 313 -12.46 -14.62 6.24
CA PHE A 313 -12.87 -13.22 6.02
C PHE A 313 -14.00 -13.10 5.00
N GLU A 314 -14.03 -13.91 3.97
CA GLU A 314 -15.11 -13.92 2.99
C GLU A 314 -16.45 -14.25 3.64
N ARG A 315 -16.51 -15.29 4.51
CA ARG A 315 -17.73 -15.61 5.25
C ARG A 315 -18.15 -14.46 6.17
N LEU A 316 -17.20 -13.85 6.88
CA LEU A 316 -17.45 -12.74 7.77
C LEU A 316 -17.97 -11.51 7.02
N LEU A 317 -17.27 -11.07 6.00
CA LEU A 317 -17.63 -9.86 5.24
C LEU A 317 -18.97 -10.03 4.54
N SER A 318 -19.23 -11.18 3.90
CA SER A 318 -20.55 -11.51 3.34
C SER A 318 -21.68 -11.39 4.37
N HIS A 319 -21.44 -11.85 5.60
CA HIS A 319 -22.43 -11.74 6.68
C HIS A 319 -22.64 -10.27 7.08
N LEU A 320 -21.57 -9.51 7.31
CA LEU A 320 -21.65 -8.11 7.73
C LEU A 320 -22.30 -7.22 6.67
N GLU A 321 -21.97 -7.41 5.40
CA GLU A 321 -22.56 -6.69 4.26
C GLU A 321 -24.08 -6.93 4.15
N GLN A 322 -24.56 -8.11 4.54
CA GLN A 322 -25.98 -8.44 4.49
C GLN A 322 -26.76 -7.97 5.72
N THR A 323 -26.12 -7.93 6.88
CA THR A 323 -26.81 -7.76 8.17
C THR A 323 -26.62 -6.40 8.82
N ASP A 324 -25.51 -5.71 8.52
CA ASP A 324 -25.21 -4.39 9.08
C ASP A 324 -25.70 -3.27 8.17
N ALA A 325 -26.58 -2.41 8.66
CA ALA A 325 -27.17 -1.33 7.87
C ALA A 325 -26.17 -0.25 7.43
N ASP A 326 -25.07 -0.05 8.17
CA ASP A 326 -24.04 0.93 7.83
C ASP A 326 -23.08 0.39 6.78
N LEU A 327 -22.88 -0.93 6.73
CA LEU A 327 -21.99 -1.60 5.77
C LEU A 327 -22.74 -2.02 4.51
N ASN A 328 -24.02 -2.39 4.63
CA ASN A 328 -24.88 -2.68 3.49
C ASN A 328 -24.90 -1.48 2.53
N SER A 329 -24.72 -1.66 1.25
CA SER A 329 -24.61 -0.59 0.24
C SER A 329 -23.38 0.35 0.33
N ARG A 330 -22.49 0.19 1.30
CA ARG A 330 -21.27 0.97 1.45
C ARG A 330 -20.00 0.13 1.27
N LEU A 331 -20.10 -1.17 1.48
CA LEU A 331 -19.00 -2.11 1.38
C LEU A 331 -19.42 -3.32 0.56
N PHE A 332 -18.56 -3.81 -0.30
CA PHE A 332 -18.56 -5.16 -0.84
C PHE A 332 -17.13 -5.66 -0.99
N HIS A 333 -16.95 -6.96 -1.08
CA HIS A 333 -15.63 -7.56 -1.28
C HIS A 333 -15.62 -8.51 -2.48
N CYS A 334 -14.41 -8.77 -3.01
CA CYS A 334 -14.20 -9.79 -4.02
C CYS A 334 -14.24 -11.18 -3.38
N ASN A 335 -14.82 -12.14 -4.08
CA ASN A 335 -14.80 -13.55 -3.68
C ASN A 335 -13.44 -14.16 -3.99
N GLU A 336 -12.76 -14.71 -2.99
CA GLU A 336 -11.44 -15.36 -3.12
C GLU A 336 -11.46 -16.81 -2.58
N LYS A 337 -12.61 -17.50 -2.65
CA LYS A 337 -12.79 -18.88 -2.19
C LYS A 337 -12.08 -19.92 -3.06
N HIS A 338 -11.86 -19.60 -4.33
CA HIS A 338 -11.21 -20.51 -5.24
C HIS A 338 -9.69 -20.43 -5.10
N GLY A 339 -9.07 -21.56 -4.98
CA GLY A 339 -7.63 -21.64 -4.96
C GLY A 339 -7.12 -23.08 -4.87
N GLY A 340 -5.83 -23.22 -5.01
CA GLY A 340 -5.16 -24.50 -4.87
C GLY A 340 -3.74 -24.33 -4.39
N HIS A 341 -3.22 -25.37 -3.71
CA HIS A 341 -1.84 -25.39 -3.24
C HIS A 341 -1.29 -26.82 -3.16
N VAL A 342 0.04 -26.92 -3.10
CA VAL A 342 0.77 -28.18 -2.92
C VAL A 342 1.44 -28.15 -1.56
N GLY A 343 0.88 -28.86 -0.59
CA GLY A 343 1.38 -28.84 0.79
C GLY A 343 1.62 -27.41 1.29
N GLU A 344 2.80 -27.14 1.81
CA GLU A 344 3.24 -25.80 2.30
C GLU A 344 4.09 -25.03 1.27
N ASP A 345 4.20 -25.54 0.03
CA ASP A 345 5.00 -24.89 -1.00
C ASP A 345 4.32 -23.59 -1.48
N LYS A 346 5.05 -22.51 -1.36
CA LYS A 346 4.56 -21.16 -1.70
C LYS A 346 4.66 -20.82 -3.20
N THR A 347 5.37 -21.66 -3.96
CA THR A 347 5.61 -21.51 -5.40
C THR A 347 4.52 -22.18 -6.22
N PHE A 348 3.94 -23.26 -5.69
CA PHE A 348 2.87 -24.02 -6.33
C PHE A 348 1.54 -23.82 -5.59
N ALA A 349 1.05 -22.60 -5.69
CA ALA A 349 -0.25 -22.20 -5.17
C ALA A 349 -0.88 -21.15 -6.10
N TYR A 350 -2.19 -20.99 -6.08
CA TYR A 350 -2.88 -19.91 -6.76
C TYR A 350 -4.15 -19.53 -5.99
N ILE A 351 -4.62 -18.29 -6.23
CA ILE A 351 -5.91 -17.81 -5.73
C ILE A 351 -6.67 -17.23 -6.93
N VAL A 352 -7.93 -17.61 -7.05
CA VAL A 352 -8.86 -16.99 -7.99
C VAL A 352 -9.68 -15.95 -7.24
N ARG A 353 -9.64 -14.72 -7.76
CA ARG A 353 -10.47 -13.61 -7.30
C ARG A 353 -11.59 -13.41 -8.29
N GLU A 354 -12.80 -13.46 -7.80
CA GLU A 354 -14.00 -13.20 -8.58
C GLU A 354 -14.65 -11.90 -8.13
N TYR A 355 -14.84 -10.99 -9.09
CA TYR A 355 -15.56 -9.76 -8.84
C TYR A 355 -17.07 -10.02 -8.90
N PRO A 356 -17.86 -9.61 -7.88
CA PRO A 356 -19.30 -9.84 -7.86
C PRO A 356 -20.00 -8.96 -8.91
N LEU A 357 -20.45 -9.56 -10.01
CA LEU A 357 -21.04 -8.86 -11.15
C LEU A 357 -22.20 -7.95 -10.75
N THR A 358 -23.04 -8.40 -9.82
CA THR A 358 -24.17 -7.62 -9.28
C THR A 358 -23.78 -6.29 -8.62
N HIS A 359 -22.51 -6.17 -8.17
CA HIS A 359 -21.97 -4.96 -7.55
C HIS A 359 -21.07 -4.15 -8.49
N CYS A 360 -20.63 -4.75 -9.61
CA CYS A 360 -19.66 -4.13 -10.51
C CYS A 360 -20.30 -3.60 -11.81
N GLU A 361 -21.37 -4.25 -12.29
CA GLU A 361 -22.05 -3.80 -13.51
C GLU A 361 -22.46 -2.34 -13.42
N ASP A 362 -22.31 -1.61 -14.52
CA ASP A 362 -22.62 -0.17 -14.65
C ASP A 362 -21.81 0.77 -13.74
N LYS A 363 -20.78 0.28 -13.04
CA LYS A 363 -19.91 1.12 -12.19
C LYS A 363 -18.54 1.37 -12.80
N ALA A 364 -17.89 2.41 -12.30
CA ALA A 364 -16.46 2.61 -12.47
C ALA A 364 -15.74 2.17 -11.19
N LEU A 365 -14.87 1.18 -11.29
CA LEU A 365 -14.05 0.68 -10.20
C LEU A 365 -12.66 1.32 -10.30
N VAL A 366 -12.27 2.05 -9.27
CA VAL A 366 -11.02 2.81 -9.23
C VAL A 366 -10.23 2.46 -7.97
N PRO A 367 -9.03 1.84 -8.07
CA PRO A 367 -8.17 1.63 -6.91
C PRO A 367 -7.78 2.98 -6.27
N VAL A 368 -7.77 3.05 -4.95
CA VAL A 368 -7.36 4.25 -4.22
C VAL A 368 -5.96 4.71 -4.66
N ALA A 369 -5.08 3.78 -5.03
CA ALA A 369 -3.75 4.07 -5.57
C ALA A 369 -3.76 4.94 -6.84
N ALA A 370 -4.85 4.96 -7.61
CA ALA A 370 -4.95 5.78 -8.82
C ALA A 370 -5.32 7.23 -8.52
N LEU A 371 -6.00 7.51 -7.41
CA LEU A 371 -6.66 8.80 -7.15
C LEU A 371 -5.72 10.00 -7.20
N ALA A 372 -4.53 9.86 -6.61
CA ALA A 372 -3.51 10.90 -6.59
C ALA A 372 -2.52 10.83 -7.78
N SER A 373 -2.76 9.95 -8.76
CA SER A 373 -1.86 9.81 -9.92
C SER A 373 -1.92 11.07 -10.80
N PRO A 374 -0.74 11.58 -11.23
CA PRO A 374 -0.69 12.67 -12.18
C PRO A 374 -1.16 12.20 -13.56
N MET A 375 -1.96 13.02 -14.21
CA MET A 375 -2.45 12.81 -15.57
C MET A 375 -1.60 13.59 -16.59
N PRO A 376 -1.67 13.28 -17.90
CA PRO A 376 -0.87 13.99 -18.91
C PRO A 376 -1.13 15.49 -19.00
N ASP A 377 -2.27 15.97 -18.55
CA ASP A 377 -2.65 17.40 -18.48
C ASP A 377 -2.23 18.08 -17.16
N ASP A 378 -1.40 17.41 -16.36
CA ASP A 378 -0.88 17.87 -15.05
C ASP A 378 -1.93 17.95 -13.93
N ARG A 379 -3.17 17.54 -14.15
CA ARG A 379 -4.17 17.36 -13.11
C ARG A 379 -3.97 16.01 -12.38
N LEU A 380 -4.65 15.82 -11.25
CA LEU A 380 -4.76 14.53 -10.60
C LEU A 380 -5.90 13.71 -11.21
N PHE A 381 -5.79 12.39 -11.19
CA PHE A 381 -6.87 11.54 -11.69
C PHE A 381 -8.19 11.75 -10.96
N LEU A 382 -8.16 12.06 -9.65
CA LEU A 382 -9.36 12.39 -8.88
C LEU A 382 -10.11 13.64 -9.41
N GLU A 383 -9.41 14.61 -10.04
CA GLU A 383 -10.06 15.78 -10.67
C GLU A 383 -10.85 15.37 -11.92
N HIS A 384 -10.31 14.41 -12.70
CA HIS A 384 -11.05 13.81 -13.82
C HIS A 384 -12.27 13.03 -13.34
N LEU A 385 -12.19 12.34 -12.19
CA LEU A 385 -13.35 11.67 -11.60
C LEU A 385 -14.40 12.67 -11.10
N ALA A 386 -13.97 13.75 -10.46
CA ALA A 386 -14.86 14.82 -10.01
C ALA A 386 -15.54 15.52 -11.20
N GLU A 387 -14.84 15.73 -12.30
CA GLU A 387 -15.41 16.26 -13.53
C GLU A 387 -16.51 15.35 -14.09
N GLN A 388 -16.28 14.04 -14.11
CA GLN A 388 -17.18 13.07 -14.71
C GLN A 388 -18.39 12.70 -13.83
N TYR A 389 -18.23 12.69 -12.52
CA TYR A 389 -19.24 12.20 -11.57
C TYR A 389 -19.78 13.26 -10.60
N TYR A 390 -19.09 14.40 -10.41
CA TYR A 390 -19.40 15.43 -9.43
C TYR A 390 -19.53 16.85 -10.02
N GLN A 391 -19.76 16.97 -11.33
CA GLN A 391 -19.90 18.26 -12.00
C GLN A 391 -18.74 19.24 -11.73
N GLN A 392 -17.52 18.71 -11.66
CA GLN A 392 -16.26 19.39 -11.35
C GLN A 392 -16.11 19.83 -9.86
N ASP A 393 -17.02 19.43 -8.97
CA ASP A 393 -16.87 19.72 -7.54
C ASP A 393 -15.94 18.68 -6.86
N THR A 394 -14.64 18.97 -6.93
CA THR A 394 -13.60 18.12 -6.33
C THR A 394 -13.68 18.05 -4.80
N LEU A 395 -14.19 19.13 -4.15
CA LEU A 395 -14.34 19.13 -2.70
C LEU A 395 -15.54 18.30 -2.24
N ALA A 396 -16.66 18.34 -2.96
CA ALA A 396 -17.79 17.44 -2.70
C ALA A 396 -17.38 15.98 -2.93
N TRP A 397 -16.64 15.69 -4.01
CA TRP A 397 -16.06 14.37 -4.25
C TRP A 397 -15.19 13.91 -3.07
N PHE A 398 -14.29 14.78 -2.59
CA PHE A 398 -13.38 14.45 -1.48
C PHE A 398 -14.14 14.25 -0.16
N GLN A 399 -15.18 15.05 0.12
CA GLN A 399 -16.03 14.87 1.31
C GLN A 399 -16.69 13.49 1.31
N ASP A 400 -17.35 13.09 0.19
CA ASP A 400 -18.02 11.79 0.09
C ASP A 400 -17.04 10.63 0.19
N TYR A 401 -15.83 10.77 -0.38
CA TYR A 401 -14.76 9.79 -0.27
C TYR A 401 -14.31 9.58 1.19
N VAL A 402 -14.05 10.67 1.91
CA VAL A 402 -13.65 10.62 3.33
C VAL A 402 -14.76 10.05 4.19
N ASP A 403 -16.00 10.46 3.96
CA ASP A 403 -17.18 9.98 4.70
C ASP A 403 -17.37 8.46 4.50
N LEU A 404 -17.19 7.97 3.28
CA LEU A 404 -17.25 6.54 2.98
C LEU A 404 -16.21 5.75 3.78
N LEU A 405 -14.93 6.16 3.72
CA LEU A 405 -13.86 5.46 4.43
C LEU A 405 -14.02 5.52 5.94
N CYS A 406 -14.36 6.69 6.49
CA CYS A 406 -14.61 6.85 7.92
C CYS A 406 -15.80 6.00 8.38
N GLN A 407 -16.89 5.98 7.64
CA GLN A 407 -18.08 5.19 7.99
C GLN A 407 -17.76 3.70 8.01
N VAL A 408 -17.15 3.17 6.96
CA VAL A 408 -16.84 1.74 6.86
C VAL A 408 -15.82 1.32 7.92
N HIS A 409 -14.66 1.97 7.96
CA HIS A 409 -13.55 1.50 8.79
C HIS A 409 -13.75 1.77 10.29
N LEU A 410 -14.37 2.89 10.69
CA LEU A 410 -14.69 3.14 12.10
C LEU A 410 -15.82 2.22 12.58
N THR A 411 -16.79 1.88 11.73
CA THR A 411 -17.82 0.88 12.07
C THR A 411 -17.18 -0.50 12.27
N LEU A 412 -16.32 -0.94 11.37
CA LEU A 412 -15.62 -2.23 11.52
C LEU A 412 -14.76 -2.25 12.79
N TRP A 413 -14.01 -1.20 13.06
CA TRP A 413 -13.16 -1.11 14.25
C TRP A 413 -13.99 -1.09 15.54
N LEU A 414 -14.88 -0.11 15.68
CA LEU A 414 -15.51 0.19 16.98
C LEU A 414 -16.70 -0.70 17.28
N ARG A 415 -17.40 -1.23 16.26
CA ARG A 415 -18.52 -2.14 16.46
C ARG A 415 -18.07 -3.60 16.49
N TYR A 416 -17.17 -4.01 15.61
CA TYR A 416 -16.81 -5.41 15.41
C TYR A 416 -15.39 -5.77 15.85
N GLY A 417 -14.54 -4.81 16.20
CA GLY A 417 -13.14 -5.09 16.54
C GLY A 417 -12.32 -5.59 15.37
N ILE A 418 -12.57 -5.06 14.14
CA ILE A 418 -11.93 -5.45 12.89
C ILE A 418 -11.24 -4.24 12.27
N ALA A 419 -10.01 -4.41 11.81
CA ALA A 419 -9.32 -3.47 10.93
C ALA A 419 -8.84 -4.21 9.67
N LEU A 420 -9.38 -3.83 8.50
CA LEU A 420 -8.97 -4.39 7.21
C LEU A 420 -7.62 -3.81 6.76
N GLU A 421 -6.79 -4.58 6.05
CA GLU A 421 -5.62 -4.06 5.36
C GLU A 421 -6.04 -3.34 4.07
N SER A 422 -6.76 -2.24 4.26
CA SER A 422 -7.32 -1.40 3.20
C SER A 422 -6.26 -0.47 2.61
N ASN A 423 -5.08 -1.01 2.24
CA ASN A 423 -4.07 -0.18 1.59
C ASN A 423 -4.53 0.26 0.20
N GLN A 424 -3.88 1.27 -0.37
CA GLN A 424 -4.27 1.91 -1.64
C GLN A 424 -4.49 0.93 -2.80
N GLN A 425 -3.84 -0.23 -2.80
CA GLN A 425 -4.02 -1.27 -3.83
C GLN A 425 -5.24 -2.15 -3.54
N ASN A 426 -5.54 -2.45 -2.27
CA ASN A 426 -6.60 -3.34 -1.85
C ASN A 426 -7.97 -2.65 -1.78
N ALA A 427 -7.97 -1.35 -1.54
CA ALA A 427 -9.17 -0.52 -1.51
C ALA A 427 -9.50 0.00 -2.93
N ILE A 428 -10.74 -0.17 -3.32
CA ILE A 428 -11.29 0.28 -4.61
C ILE A 428 -12.54 1.12 -4.33
N VAL A 429 -12.62 2.31 -4.89
CA VAL A 429 -13.85 3.11 -4.88
C VAL A 429 -14.65 2.78 -6.13
N ALA A 430 -15.87 2.30 -5.95
CA ALA A 430 -16.79 2.01 -7.02
C ALA A 430 -17.83 3.13 -7.15
N PHE A 431 -17.88 3.78 -8.31
CA PHE A 431 -18.81 4.87 -8.62
C PHE A 431 -19.96 4.32 -9.46
N ASP A 432 -21.19 4.57 -9.04
CA ASP A 432 -22.34 4.36 -9.93
C ASP A 432 -22.52 5.53 -10.91
N GLN A 433 -23.54 5.45 -11.76
CA GLN A 433 -23.82 6.49 -12.77
C GLN A 433 -24.21 7.85 -12.16
N GLN A 434 -24.65 7.88 -10.91
CA GLN A 434 -24.99 9.08 -10.15
C GLN A 434 -23.82 9.60 -9.31
N GLY A 435 -22.67 8.96 -9.36
CA GLY A 435 -21.50 9.31 -8.58
C GLY A 435 -21.50 8.75 -7.14
N LYS A 436 -22.51 7.97 -6.73
CA LYS A 436 -22.53 7.38 -5.40
C LYS A 436 -21.39 6.38 -5.25
N MET A 437 -20.64 6.55 -4.16
CA MET A 437 -19.48 5.73 -3.86
C MET A 437 -19.80 4.51 -3.01
N THR A 438 -19.13 3.40 -3.30
CA THR A 438 -19.11 2.17 -2.50
C THR A 438 -17.66 1.70 -2.40
N LEU A 439 -17.21 1.26 -1.23
CA LEU A 439 -15.89 0.68 -1.04
C LEU A 439 -15.92 -0.80 -1.44
N ALA A 440 -15.03 -1.19 -2.34
CA ALA A 440 -14.80 -2.58 -2.69
C ALA A 440 -13.44 -3.03 -2.13
N MET A 441 -13.40 -4.18 -1.47
CA MET A 441 -12.20 -4.72 -0.84
C MET A 441 -11.73 -6.00 -1.54
N LYS A 442 -10.42 -6.17 -1.63
CA LYS A 442 -9.75 -7.39 -2.11
C LYS A 442 -8.55 -7.72 -1.22
N ASP A 443 -8.01 -8.93 -1.34
CA ASP A 443 -6.88 -9.41 -0.51
C ASP A 443 -7.18 -9.30 1.00
N ASN A 444 -8.29 -9.90 1.45
CA ASN A 444 -8.80 -9.73 2.82
C ASN A 444 -8.09 -10.64 3.87
N ASP A 445 -7.06 -11.37 3.48
CA ASP A 445 -6.31 -12.34 4.30
C ASP A 445 -5.31 -11.73 5.30
N ALA A 446 -5.21 -10.41 5.37
CA ALA A 446 -4.22 -9.70 6.20
C ALA A 446 -4.81 -8.70 7.20
N ALA A 447 -6.10 -8.75 7.47
CA ALA A 447 -6.79 -7.90 8.45
C ALA A 447 -6.31 -8.15 9.89
N ARG A 448 -6.81 -7.36 10.84
CA ARG A 448 -6.61 -7.55 12.28
C ARG A 448 -7.96 -7.68 12.96
N ILE A 449 -8.03 -8.56 13.95
CA ILE A 449 -9.21 -8.81 14.77
C ILE A 449 -8.83 -8.77 16.23
N TRP A 450 -9.57 -8.00 17.00
CA TRP A 450 -9.54 -8.06 18.44
C TRP A 450 -10.66 -8.99 18.93
N PRO A 451 -10.35 -10.24 19.34
CA PRO A 451 -11.35 -11.27 19.59
C PRO A 451 -12.36 -10.86 20.67
N GLU A 452 -11.93 -10.15 21.71
CA GLU A 452 -12.79 -9.75 22.83
C GLU A 452 -13.94 -8.84 22.36
N ARG A 453 -13.64 -7.82 21.53
CA ARG A 453 -14.67 -6.95 20.92
C ARG A 453 -15.52 -7.72 19.92
N PHE A 454 -14.90 -8.56 19.12
CA PHE A 454 -15.59 -9.36 18.11
C PHE A 454 -16.63 -10.31 18.72
N HIS A 455 -16.30 -11.02 19.79
CA HIS A 455 -17.23 -11.89 20.51
C HIS A 455 -18.37 -11.09 21.14
N PHE A 456 -18.06 -9.96 21.80
CA PHE A 456 -19.08 -9.08 22.37
C PHE A 456 -20.07 -8.59 21.29
N ALA A 457 -19.59 -8.16 20.14
CA ALA A 457 -20.43 -7.64 19.05
C ALA A 457 -21.37 -8.71 18.50
N THR A 458 -20.88 -9.94 18.32
CA THR A 458 -21.66 -11.06 17.78
C THR A 458 -22.72 -11.56 18.76
N GLU A 459 -22.42 -11.62 20.07
CA GLU A 459 -23.37 -11.94 21.12
C GLU A 459 -24.47 -10.87 21.23
N HIS A 460 -24.10 -9.59 21.18
CA HIS A 460 -25.03 -8.48 21.25
C HIS A 460 -25.98 -8.44 20.04
N ALA A 461 -25.46 -8.68 18.83
CA ALA A 461 -26.26 -8.77 17.61
C ALA A 461 -27.26 -9.93 17.68
N ALA A 462 -26.86 -11.09 18.17
CA ALA A 462 -27.71 -12.24 18.36
C ALA A 462 -28.84 -11.96 19.36
N GLN A 463 -28.56 -11.27 20.46
CA GLN A 463 -29.55 -10.89 21.46
C GLN A 463 -30.55 -9.83 20.95
N LYS A 464 -30.09 -8.85 20.18
CA LYS A 464 -30.92 -7.70 19.75
C LYS A 464 -31.78 -8.01 18.52
N HIS A 465 -31.29 -8.85 17.61
CA HIS A 465 -31.94 -9.08 16.31
C HIS A 465 -32.42 -10.50 16.09
N GLY A 466 -32.27 -11.42 17.07
CA GLY A 466 -32.61 -12.83 16.89
C GLY A 466 -31.81 -13.47 15.74
N ALA A 467 -30.68 -12.87 15.37
CA ALA A 467 -29.84 -13.29 14.27
C ALA A 467 -29.21 -14.65 14.58
N GLY A 468 -29.06 -15.45 13.55
CA GLY A 468 -28.40 -16.73 13.62
C GLY A 468 -26.98 -16.65 14.20
N THR A 469 -26.44 -17.79 14.53
CA THR A 469 -25.06 -17.94 15.06
C THR A 469 -24.06 -17.19 14.20
N ASN A 470 -23.05 -16.58 14.86
CA ASN A 470 -21.88 -16.01 14.18
C ASN A 470 -21.35 -16.98 13.09
N PRO A 471 -21.17 -16.55 11.84
CA PRO A 471 -20.79 -17.43 10.74
C PRO A 471 -19.34 -17.94 10.85
N VAL A 472 -18.54 -17.38 11.76
CA VAL A 472 -17.10 -17.65 11.89
C VAL A 472 -16.64 -17.66 13.36
N ASP A 473 -15.62 -18.46 13.63
CA ASP A 473 -14.92 -18.50 14.91
C ASP A 473 -13.46 -18.01 14.71
N CYS A 474 -13.00 -17.11 15.57
CA CYS A 474 -11.62 -16.60 15.52
C CYS A 474 -10.56 -17.71 15.71
N ASP A 475 -10.91 -18.83 16.31
CA ASP A 475 -9.99 -19.95 16.50
C ASP A 475 -9.73 -20.75 15.22
N GLU A 476 -10.54 -20.57 14.17
CA GLU A 476 -10.29 -21.13 12.84
C GLU A 476 -9.13 -20.41 12.09
N LEU A 477 -8.75 -19.19 12.50
CA LEU A 477 -7.69 -18.42 11.85
C LEU A 477 -6.33 -19.09 12.02
N LEU A 478 -5.64 -19.32 10.88
CA LEU A 478 -4.35 -20.01 10.85
C LEU A 478 -3.18 -19.05 11.13
N ASP A 479 -3.23 -17.83 10.60
CA ASP A 479 -2.22 -16.81 10.89
C ASP A 479 -2.53 -16.10 12.21
N GLN A 480 -1.83 -16.49 13.28
CA GLN A 480 -2.02 -15.93 14.61
C GLN A 480 -1.74 -14.42 14.69
N ARG A 481 -1.08 -13.84 13.68
CA ARG A 481 -0.84 -12.39 13.60
C ARG A 481 -2.11 -11.59 13.30
N ILE A 482 -3.15 -12.24 12.77
CA ILE A 482 -4.46 -11.63 12.53
C ILE A 482 -5.15 -11.30 13.86
N LYS A 483 -5.06 -12.20 14.84
CA LYS A 483 -5.57 -11.96 16.20
C LYS A 483 -4.67 -11.00 16.95
N VAL A 484 -5.24 -9.94 17.51
CA VAL A 484 -4.51 -8.94 18.30
C VAL A 484 -4.99 -8.94 19.76
N ASP A 485 -4.07 -8.59 20.66
CA ASP A 485 -4.31 -8.68 22.11
C ASP A 485 -5.10 -7.50 22.67
N ASN A 486 -5.20 -6.41 21.90
CA ASN A 486 -5.85 -5.18 22.36
C ASN A 486 -6.32 -4.30 21.20
N GLU A 487 -7.19 -3.35 21.52
CA GLU A 487 -7.78 -2.40 20.58
C GLU A 487 -6.75 -1.47 19.93
N LEU A 488 -5.63 -1.16 20.60
CA LEU A 488 -4.60 -0.25 20.07
C LEU A 488 -4.06 -0.71 18.72
N ALA A 489 -3.91 -2.02 18.52
CA ALA A 489 -3.43 -2.57 17.25
C ALA A 489 -4.39 -2.28 16.08
N LEU A 490 -5.71 -2.19 16.34
CA LEU A 490 -6.71 -1.78 15.34
C LEU A 490 -6.58 -0.29 15.05
N GLY A 491 -6.43 0.54 16.09
CA GLY A 491 -6.20 1.98 15.93
C GLY A 491 -4.91 2.29 15.16
N GLN A 492 -3.83 1.54 15.40
CA GLN A 492 -2.58 1.65 14.65
C GLN A 492 -2.78 1.30 13.18
N MET A 493 -3.55 0.25 12.87
CA MET A 493 -3.84 -0.13 11.49
C MET A 493 -4.71 0.90 10.78
N PHE A 494 -5.79 1.37 11.42
CA PHE A 494 -6.61 2.45 10.89
C PHE A 494 -5.77 3.71 10.60
N THR A 495 -4.95 4.13 11.56
CA THR A 495 -4.11 5.33 11.43
C THR A 495 -3.10 5.20 10.29
N THR A 496 -2.41 4.06 10.19
CA THR A 496 -1.29 3.93 9.24
C THR A 496 -1.73 3.52 7.84
N ILE A 497 -2.88 2.86 7.70
CA ILE A 497 -3.41 2.42 6.41
C ILE A 497 -4.50 3.39 5.93
N THR A 498 -5.66 3.40 6.58
CA THR A 498 -6.79 4.20 6.10
C THR A 498 -6.50 5.71 6.18
N LEU A 499 -6.02 6.19 7.34
CA LEU A 499 -5.84 7.63 7.53
C LEU A 499 -4.61 8.17 6.79
N GLN A 500 -3.45 7.52 6.90
CA GLN A 500 -2.20 8.04 6.32
C GLN A 500 -2.02 7.68 4.85
N LEU A 501 -2.28 6.41 4.44
CA LEU A 501 -2.12 5.99 3.05
C LEU A 501 -3.29 6.42 2.19
N ASP A 502 -4.54 6.14 2.61
CA ASP A 502 -5.69 6.33 1.73
C ASP A 502 -6.23 7.77 1.76
N ILE A 503 -6.10 8.48 2.89
CA ILE A 503 -6.64 9.83 3.03
C ILE A 503 -5.54 10.89 2.96
N ALA A 504 -4.58 10.88 3.88
CA ALA A 504 -3.61 11.97 3.99
C ALA A 504 -2.69 12.11 2.76
N ALA A 505 -2.30 11.00 2.11
CA ALA A 505 -1.54 11.07 0.87
C ALA A 505 -2.31 11.78 -0.26
N ILE A 506 -3.64 11.63 -0.30
CA ILE A 506 -4.51 12.34 -1.25
C ILE A 506 -4.64 13.82 -0.86
N VAL A 507 -4.80 14.14 0.43
CA VAL A 507 -4.81 15.52 0.93
C VAL A 507 -3.56 16.27 0.48
N GLU A 508 -2.38 15.69 0.68
CA GLU A 508 -1.11 16.32 0.30
C GLU A 508 -0.97 16.47 -1.21
N ALA A 509 -1.43 15.49 -1.99
CA ALA A 509 -1.45 15.60 -3.45
C ALA A 509 -2.37 16.72 -3.93
N MET A 510 -3.58 16.84 -3.37
CA MET A 510 -4.52 17.94 -3.67
C MET A 510 -3.96 19.30 -3.28
N ALA A 511 -3.33 19.40 -2.11
CA ALA A 511 -2.70 20.64 -1.65
C ALA A 511 -1.51 21.03 -2.52
N ALA A 512 -0.68 20.09 -2.95
CA ALA A 512 0.44 20.33 -3.86
C ALA A 512 -0.01 20.84 -5.24
N LYS A 513 -1.21 20.46 -5.69
CA LYS A 513 -1.85 20.95 -6.92
C LYS A 513 -2.69 22.21 -6.70
N CYS A 514 -2.65 22.80 -5.50
CA CYS A 514 -3.43 24.01 -5.15
C CYS A 514 -4.95 23.85 -5.36
N ILE A 515 -5.49 22.64 -5.29
CA ILE A 515 -6.94 22.39 -5.37
C ILE A 515 -7.64 22.97 -4.14
N ALA A 516 -7.05 22.75 -2.95
CA ALA A 516 -7.45 23.38 -1.70
C ALA A 516 -6.26 23.42 -0.73
N SER A 517 -6.34 24.21 0.34
CA SER A 517 -5.30 24.18 1.38
C SER A 517 -5.37 22.86 2.16
N SER A 518 -4.21 22.31 2.56
CA SER A 518 -4.16 21.10 3.40
C SER A 518 -4.95 21.28 4.69
N ALA A 519 -4.93 22.50 5.27
CA ALA A 519 -5.72 22.82 6.46
C ALA A 519 -7.22 22.62 6.25
N SER A 520 -7.78 23.12 5.12
CA SER A 520 -9.21 22.94 4.80
C SER A 520 -9.56 21.47 4.52
N LEU A 521 -8.67 20.74 3.86
CA LEU A 521 -8.86 19.32 3.59
C LEU A 521 -8.79 18.48 4.88
N TYR A 522 -7.83 18.74 5.77
CA TYR A 522 -7.78 18.08 7.09
C TYR A 522 -8.96 18.46 7.98
N ALA A 523 -9.55 19.66 7.81
CA ALA A 523 -10.79 20.01 8.51
C ALA A 523 -11.96 19.12 8.09
N ILE A 524 -12.06 18.78 6.80
CA ILE A 524 -13.04 17.81 6.30
C ILE A 524 -12.83 16.44 6.97
N VAL A 525 -11.59 15.96 6.99
CA VAL A 525 -11.25 14.65 7.57
C VAL A 525 -11.55 14.62 9.08
N ALA A 526 -11.11 15.62 9.83
CA ALA A 526 -11.33 15.71 11.27
C ALA A 526 -12.83 15.77 11.61
N LYS A 527 -13.61 16.52 10.83
CA LYS A 527 -15.07 16.61 10.97
C LYS A 527 -15.73 15.26 10.72
N SER A 528 -15.40 14.58 9.63
CA SER A 528 -15.97 13.29 9.27
C SER A 528 -15.69 12.23 10.36
N ILE A 529 -14.45 12.16 10.87
CA ILE A 529 -14.09 11.30 11.99
C ILE A 529 -14.91 11.64 13.23
N ALA A 530 -15.02 12.91 13.61
CA ALA A 530 -15.77 13.34 14.79
C ALA A 530 -17.25 12.98 14.69
N GLU A 531 -17.87 13.17 13.53
CA GLU A 531 -19.27 12.81 13.27
C GLU A 531 -19.50 11.30 13.40
N GLN A 532 -18.61 10.47 12.84
CA GLN A 532 -18.72 9.01 12.98
C GLN A 532 -18.49 8.54 14.42
N LEU A 533 -17.51 9.09 15.15
CA LEU A 533 -17.30 8.77 16.56
C LEU A 533 -18.51 9.15 17.41
N ASN A 534 -19.10 10.33 17.20
CA ASN A 534 -20.31 10.76 17.91
C ASN A 534 -21.51 9.85 17.63
N ARG A 535 -21.67 9.43 16.36
CA ARG A 535 -22.75 8.50 15.97
C ARG A 535 -22.60 7.15 16.68
N LEU A 536 -21.40 6.56 16.62
CA LEU A 536 -21.13 5.24 17.21
C LEU A 536 -21.23 5.27 18.75
N GLU A 537 -20.78 6.36 19.38
CA GLU A 537 -20.95 6.57 20.82
C GLU A 537 -22.43 6.72 21.19
N GLY A 538 -23.23 7.41 20.37
CA GLY A 538 -24.69 7.52 20.52
C GLY A 538 -25.41 6.17 20.43
N GLU A 539 -24.82 5.18 19.78
CA GLU A 539 -25.28 3.78 19.74
C GLU A 539 -24.86 2.98 20.99
N GLY A 540 -24.06 3.57 21.89
CA GLY A 540 -23.57 2.95 23.12
C GLY A 540 -22.24 2.22 22.97
N LEU A 541 -21.49 2.45 21.87
CA LEU A 541 -20.18 1.84 21.65
C LEU A 541 -19.07 2.62 22.38
N GLU A 542 -18.03 1.92 22.83
CA GLU A 542 -16.86 2.50 23.45
C GLU A 542 -15.98 3.16 22.38
N THR A 543 -15.78 4.48 22.45
CA THR A 543 -15.00 5.27 21.49
C THR A 543 -13.76 5.93 22.10
N LYS A 544 -13.50 5.72 23.39
CA LYS A 544 -12.50 6.45 24.15
C LYS A 544 -11.10 6.38 23.52
N LEU A 545 -10.62 5.16 23.22
CA LEU A 545 -9.30 5.00 22.62
C LEU A 545 -9.19 5.66 21.24
N ALA A 546 -10.23 5.56 20.42
CA ALA A 546 -10.25 6.22 19.12
C ALA A 546 -10.18 7.76 19.24
N ARG A 547 -10.88 8.35 20.24
CA ARG A 547 -10.77 9.78 20.54
C ARG A 547 -9.39 10.17 21.02
N GLU A 548 -8.83 9.42 21.97
CA GLU A 548 -7.47 9.65 22.47
C GLU A 548 -6.46 9.64 21.30
N LEU A 549 -6.52 8.64 20.41
CA LEU A 549 -5.59 8.51 19.30
C LEU A 549 -5.78 9.57 18.20
N LEU A 550 -7.01 9.88 17.84
CA LEU A 550 -7.32 10.69 16.64
C LEU A 550 -7.59 12.16 16.96
N GLN A 551 -8.13 12.48 18.15
CA GLN A 551 -8.58 13.82 18.50
C GLN A 551 -7.76 14.49 19.62
N GLU A 552 -6.96 13.76 20.40
CA GLU A 552 -6.28 14.29 21.58
C GLU A 552 -4.76 14.13 21.51
N ALA A 553 -4.26 12.99 21.01
CA ALA A 553 -2.81 12.73 20.94
C ALA A 553 -2.11 13.73 20.01
N PRO A 554 -0.98 14.33 20.44
CA PRO A 554 -0.24 15.28 19.60
C PRO A 554 0.43 14.62 18.40
N ASP A 555 0.72 13.32 18.50
CA ASP A 555 1.38 12.54 17.47
C ASP A 555 0.56 11.28 17.12
N LEU A 556 0.64 10.88 15.85
CA LEU A 556 0.06 9.66 15.29
C LEU A 556 1.13 8.57 15.18
N TYR A 557 0.68 7.33 15.17
CA TYR A 557 1.54 6.21 14.82
C TYR A 557 1.94 6.27 13.35
N ALA A 558 3.21 5.99 13.05
CA ALA A 558 3.74 5.77 11.72
C ALA A 558 4.28 4.35 11.60
N LYS A 559 4.09 3.72 10.44
CA LYS A 559 4.63 2.39 10.17
C LYS A 559 6.06 2.53 9.66
N TYR A 560 7.03 1.88 10.32
CA TYR A 560 8.44 1.93 9.97
C TYR A 560 8.76 0.82 8.96
N LEU A 561 8.56 1.14 7.68
CA LEU A 561 8.69 0.17 6.59
C LEU A 561 10.13 -0.06 6.15
N LEU A 562 10.96 0.98 6.16
CA LEU A 562 12.34 0.92 5.67
C LEU A 562 13.24 0.19 6.67
N SER A 563 13.23 0.59 7.93
CA SER A 563 14.04 -0.02 8.99
C SER A 563 13.69 -1.48 9.19
N SER A 564 12.41 -1.80 9.42
CA SER A 564 11.97 -3.17 9.70
C SER A 564 11.97 -4.05 8.45
N GLY A 565 11.64 -3.49 7.29
CA GLY A 565 11.48 -4.24 6.03
C GLY A 565 12.79 -4.51 5.28
N SER A 566 13.78 -3.63 5.42
CA SER A 566 14.94 -3.68 4.54
C SER A 566 16.30 -3.46 5.20
N LEU A 567 16.43 -2.52 6.14
CA LEU A 567 17.75 -2.06 6.59
C LEU A 567 18.23 -2.66 7.91
N LEU A 568 17.34 -3.16 8.77
CA LEU A 568 17.72 -3.73 10.05
C LEU A 568 17.44 -5.24 10.09
N SER A 569 18.34 -5.99 10.75
CA SER A 569 18.06 -7.39 11.09
C SER A 569 16.93 -7.48 12.11
N LYS A 570 16.31 -8.64 12.25
CA LYS A 570 15.27 -8.86 13.28
C LYS A 570 15.78 -8.57 14.69
N GLU A 571 17.04 -8.94 14.95
CA GLU A 571 17.71 -8.69 16.24
C GLU A 571 17.96 -7.21 16.48
N ALA A 572 18.41 -6.47 15.44
CA ALA A 572 18.68 -5.04 15.54
C ALA A 572 17.42 -4.18 15.64
N SER A 573 16.32 -4.59 14.98
CA SER A 573 15.04 -3.88 15.02
C SER A 573 14.22 -4.16 16.28
N GLY A 574 14.48 -5.26 16.99
CA GLY A 574 13.65 -5.76 18.08
C GLY A 574 12.24 -6.19 17.62
N ALA A 575 11.97 -6.17 16.32
CA ALA A 575 10.66 -6.46 15.77
C ALA A 575 10.49 -7.97 15.55
N SER A 576 9.57 -8.57 16.30
CA SER A 576 9.16 -9.96 16.08
C SER A 576 8.41 -10.14 14.74
N ASP A 577 7.78 -9.07 14.26
CA ASP A 577 7.02 -9.03 13.00
C ASP A 577 7.19 -7.66 12.31
N ILE A 578 7.62 -7.66 11.06
CA ILE A 578 7.78 -6.46 10.21
C ILE A 578 6.46 -5.67 10.11
N ASN A 579 5.33 -6.35 10.12
CA ASN A 579 4.01 -5.72 9.97
C ASN A 579 3.50 -5.03 11.25
N LYS A 580 4.21 -5.16 12.37
CA LYS A 580 3.83 -4.61 13.68
C LYS A 580 4.84 -3.58 14.23
N PHE A 581 5.75 -3.06 13.40
CA PHE A 581 6.73 -2.08 13.84
C PHE A 581 6.21 -0.66 13.60
N TYR A 582 5.73 -0.04 14.67
CA TYR A 582 5.17 1.30 14.67
C TYR A 582 5.95 2.21 15.59
N GLY A 583 6.17 3.46 15.17
CA GLY A 583 6.66 4.56 16.01
C GLY A 583 5.59 5.62 16.20
N LEU A 584 5.54 6.26 17.37
CA LEU A 584 4.69 7.42 17.63
C LEU A 584 5.51 8.67 17.25
N SER A 585 5.55 9.01 15.97
CA SER A 585 6.49 9.97 15.41
C SER A 585 5.92 10.91 14.35
N ALA A 586 4.69 10.67 13.90
CA ALA A 586 4.03 11.55 12.93
C ALA A 586 3.19 12.60 13.66
N PRO A 587 3.32 13.91 13.34
CA PRO A 587 2.43 14.93 13.89
C PRO A 587 0.96 14.58 13.64
N ASN A 588 0.08 14.84 14.61
CA ASN A 588 -1.34 14.64 14.39
C ASN A 588 -1.92 15.78 13.56
N PHE A 589 -1.94 15.58 12.25
CA PHE A 589 -2.47 16.56 11.29
C PHE A 589 -3.97 16.82 11.46
N LEU A 590 -4.74 15.96 12.13
CA LEU A 590 -6.14 16.20 12.43
C LEU A 590 -6.34 17.37 13.41
N LEU A 591 -5.35 17.60 14.30
CA LEU A 591 -5.32 18.77 15.19
C LEU A 591 -4.87 20.04 14.46
N LEU A 592 -4.29 19.91 13.29
CA LEU A 592 -3.76 20.99 12.44
C LEU A 592 -4.73 21.35 11.29
N SER A 593 -6.02 21.31 11.58
CA SER A 593 -7.11 21.51 10.62
C SER A 593 -7.46 23.00 10.38
N SER A 594 -6.55 23.93 10.66
CA SER A 594 -6.63 25.33 10.28
C SER A 594 -5.26 25.89 9.91
N GLU A 595 -5.21 26.90 9.06
CA GLU A 595 -3.95 27.55 8.66
C GLU A 595 -3.21 28.16 9.85
N GLU A 596 -3.97 28.69 10.84
CA GLU A 596 -3.40 29.25 12.06
C GLU A 596 -2.73 28.14 12.90
N ALA A 597 -3.38 26.98 13.08
CA ALA A 597 -2.83 25.85 13.80
C ALA A 597 -1.58 25.30 13.11
N GLN A 598 -1.59 25.13 11.80
CA GLN A 598 -0.42 24.69 11.02
C GLN A 598 0.74 25.67 11.17
N ARG A 599 0.48 26.97 11.01
CA ARG A 599 1.50 28.02 11.18
C ARG A 599 2.08 28.02 12.59
N ALA A 600 1.22 27.99 13.60
CA ALA A 600 1.65 27.95 15.01
C ALA A 600 2.52 26.72 15.31
N TYR A 601 2.14 25.56 14.78
CA TYR A 601 2.90 24.32 14.90
C TYR A 601 4.30 24.44 14.26
N LEU A 602 4.38 24.86 13.00
CA LEU A 602 5.66 25.02 12.29
C LEU A 602 6.57 26.04 12.96
N GLU A 603 6.02 27.14 13.50
CA GLU A 603 6.77 28.12 14.28
C GLU A 603 7.26 27.55 15.62
N ALA A 604 6.45 26.72 16.30
CA ALA A 604 6.84 26.07 17.54
C ALA A 604 8.03 25.12 17.30
N ILE A 605 7.98 24.32 16.25
CA ILE A 605 9.09 23.45 15.84
C ILE A 605 10.35 24.27 15.52
N LYS A 606 10.25 25.38 14.78
CA LYS A 606 11.39 26.29 14.52
C LYS A 606 11.95 26.93 15.81
N LYS A 607 11.10 27.26 16.77
CA LYS A 607 11.52 27.86 18.04
C LYS A 607 12.21 26.88 19.00
N SER A 608 11.86 25.58 18.93
CA SER A 608 12.54 24.53 19.70
C SER A 608 14.02 24.35 19.31
N VAL A 609 14.44 24.94 18.19
CA VAL A 609 15.79 24.91 17.60
C VAL A 609 16.68 26.07 18.08
N ARG A 610 16.12 27.06 18.77
CA ARG A 610 16.84 28.20 19.33
C ARG A 610 17.17 27.93 20.80
#